data_04d4544fbebaa4678c44314660346673
#
_entry.id   04d4544fbebaa4678c44314660346673
#
_cell.length_a   1.000
_cell.length_b   1.000
_cell.length_c   1.000
_cell.angle_alpha   90.00
_cell.angle_beta   90.00
_cell.angle_gamma   90.00
#
_symmetry.space_group_name_H-M   'P 1'
#
loop_
_entity.id
_entity.type
_entity.pdbx_description
1 polymer ?
#
loop_
_entity_poly.entity_id
_entity_poly.type
_entity_poly.pdbx_seq_one_letter_code
_entity_poly.pdbx_strand_id
1 'polypeptide(L)'
;MRFGSAMIEPGSPHVEADGEMGMPDRRTDTERPYRVDDEWSRCVFGRRTGAAAAFLTPYLRPGMQLIDCGCGPGSITADLAEFVAPSLVVGVDIRQDALVQARSLARERDVANLAVVSANIYSLPYAGGAFDAAFACAVIQHLSDPVAALAEIRRVLKRGDVFGIADGSSPITFRYPTNRWLLKWDEIRARERPYRTGRPAEALELRTLLREAGFSRTEGSGTLASEAGPPAGIAEEVRAVAKSHLIRLRGLLGALALAQSWVRPDELERIADALTAWGEAPDAFYARPAFTAIGWA
;
A
#
# COMPACT_ATOMS: atom_id res chain seq x y z
N MET A 1 -26.90 48.92 8.41
CA MET A 1 -27.37 47.55 8.62
C MET A 1 -26.28 46.82 9.38
N ARG A 2 -26.52 46.46 10.63
CA ARG A 2 -25.54 45.77 11.47
C ARG A 2 -25.81 44.28 11.35
N PHE A 3 -24.81 43.48 10.95
CA PHE A 3 -24.86 42.02 11.00
C PHE A 3 -24.46 41.55 12.40
N GLY A 4 -25.37 40.87 13.07
CA GLY A 4 -25.16 40.31 14.40
C GLY A 4 -24.28 39.05 14.32
N SER A 5 -23.26 39.04 15.16
CA SER A 5 -22.39 37.92 15.42
C SER A 5 -23.11 36.94 16.35
N ALA A 6 -23.44 35.75 15.84
CA ALA A 6 -23.90 34.64 16.67
C ALA A 6 -22.67 33.89 17.17
N MET A 7 -22.39 33.98 18.47
CA MET A 7 -21.41 33.15 19.16
C MET A 7 -21.99 31.74 19.34
N ILE A 8 -21.31 30.74 18.82
CA ILE A 8 -21.57 29.33 19.11
C ILE A 8 -20.72 28.96 20.32
N GLU A 9 -21.35 28.62 21.41
CA GLU A 9 -20.68 28.10 22.60
C GLU A 9 -20.19 26.66 22.35
N PRO A 10 -18.98 26.29 22.82
CA PRO A 10 -18.45 24.95 22.67
C PRO A 10 -18.95 24.07 23.83
N GLY A 11 -19.95 23.25 23.57
CA GLY A 11 -20.30 22.09 24.39
C GLY A 11 -19.40 20.93 24.07
N SER A 12 -18.25 20.82 24.72
CA SER A 12 -17.39 19.62 24.65
C SER A 12 -17.93 18.53 25.57
N PRO A 13 -18.14 17.29 25.11
CA PRO A 13 -18.18 16.16 26.01
C PRO A 13 -16.72 15.87 26.41
N HIS A 14 -16.44 15.94 27.71
CA HIS A 14 -15.21 15.42 28.31
C HIS A 14 -15.12 13.93 28.02
N VAL A 15 -14.19 13.54 27.15
CA VAL A 15 -13.67 12.19 27.07
C VAL A 15 -12.50 12.14 28.03
N GLU A 16 -12.69 11.44 29.15
CA GLU A 16 -11.58 11.11 30.05
C GLU A 16 -10.52 10.35 29.28
N ALA A 17 -9.37 10.96 29.14
CA ALA A 17 -8.15 10.36 28.60
C ALA A 17 -7.37 9.73 29.75
N ASP A 18 -7.71 8.52 30.13
CA ASP A 18 -6.85 7.66 30.95
C ASP A 18 -6.93 6.23 30.42
N GLY A 19 -6.14 5.97 29.41
CA GLY A 19 -5.75 4.67 28.93
C GLY A 19 -4.39 4.84 28.27
N GLU A 20 -3.32 4.51 28.98
CA GLU A 20 -2.01 4.30 28.38
C GLU A 20 -2.18 3.38 27.17
N MET A 21 -2.17 3.94 25.98
CA MET A 21 -2.06 3.16 24.75
C MET A 21 -0.65 2.57 24.75
N GLY A 22 -0.54 1.35 25.29
CA GLY A 22 0.69 0.58 25.24
C GLY A 22 1.21 0.58 23.80
N MET A 23 2.53 0.76 23.66
CA MET A 23 3.20 0.66 22.36
C MET A 23 2.71 -0.60 21.64
N PRO A 24 2.28 -0.52 20.39
CA PRO A 24 1.84 -1.69 19.63
C PRO A 24 2.95 -2.75 19.65
N ASP A 25 2.58 -3.98 19.98
CA ASP A 25 3.57 -5.08 20.10
C ASP A 25 4.10 -5.40 18.70
N ARG A 26 5.36 -5.06 18.45
CA ARG A 26 6.07 -5.30 17.17
C ARG A 26 6.04 -6.77 16.73
N ARG A 27 5.75 -7.69 17.65
CA ARG A 27 5.58 -9.12 17.35
C ARG A 27 4.31 -9.42 16.56
N THR A 28 3.30 -8.55 16.62
CA THR A 28 2.03 -8.79 15.93
C THR A 28 2.16 -8.77 14.40
N ASP A 29 3.05 -7.96 13.84
CA ASP A 29 3.26 -7.88 12.39
C ASP A 29 3.97 -9.13 11.84
N THR A 30 4.82 -9.77 12.67
CA THR A 30 5.53 -11.01 12.31
C THR A 30 4.69 -12.25 12.56
N GLU A 31 3.87 -12.25 13.62
CA GLU A 31 3.01 -13.37 13.99
C GLU A 31 1.70 -13.41 13.18
N ARG A 32 1.24 -12.26 12.71
CA ARG A 32 0.04 -12.10 11.90
C ARG A 32 0.35 -11.25 10.67
N PRO A 33 1.18 -11.74 9.74
CA PRO A 33 1.40 -11.03 8.50
C PRO A 33 0.05 -10.79 7.81
N TYR A 34 -0.12 -9.60 7.23
CA TYR A 34 -1.33 -9.25 6.52
C TYR A 34 -1.69 -10.35 5.52
N ARG A 35 -2.75 -11.08 5.83
CA ARG A 35 -3.25 -12.13 4.94
C ARG A 35 -3.96 -11.46 3.78
N VAL A 36 -3.28 -11.36 2.70
CA VAL A 36 -3.87 -11.04 1.41
C VAL A 36 -4.41 -12.34 0.85
N ASP A 37 -5.67 -12.33 0.46
CA ASP A 37 -6.23 -13.41 -0.36
C ASP A 37 -5.35 -13.56 -1.61
N ASP A 38 -4.89 -14.77 -1.90
CA ASP A 38 -3.97 -15.03 -3.02
C ASP A 38 -4.57 -14.59 -4.36
N GLU A 39 -5.89 -14.65 -4.51
CA GLU A 39 -6.58 -14.18 -5.70
C GLU A 39 -6.59 -12.65 -5.76
N TRP A 40 -6.80 -11.98 -4.62
CA TRP A 40 -6.69 -10.52 -4.54
C TRP A 40 -5.27 -10.04 -4.81
N SER A 41 -4.26 -10.72 -4.24
CA SER A 41 -2.84 -10.42 -4.49
C SER A 41 -2.53 -10.48 -5.98
N ARG A 42 -2.95 -11.53 -6.67
CA ARG A 42 -2.74 -11.68 -8.11
C ARG A 42 -3.45 -10.59 -8.91
N CYS A 43 -4.65 -10.22 -8.54
CA CYS A 43 -5.40 -9.14 -9.20
C CYS A 43 -4.75 -7.77 -9.03
N VAL A 44 -4.17 -7.48 -7.87
CA VAL A 44 -3.64 -6.14 -7.52
C VAL A 44 -2.15 -6.03 -7.82
N PHE A 45 -1.35 -7.06 -7.50
CA PHE A 45 0.11 -7.01 -7.62
C PHE A 45 0.62 -7.55 -8.95
N GLY A 46 -0.09 -8.47 -9.61
CA GLY A 46 0.30 -8.97 -10.94
C GLY A 46 0.29 -7.90 -12.04
N ARG A 47 -0.33 -6.74 -11.78
CA ARG A 47 -0.41 -5.62 -12.71
C ARG A 47 0.48 -4.42 -12.35
N ARG A 48 1.11 -4.41 -11.18
CA ARG A 48 2.06 -3.38 -10.78
C ARG A 48 3.40 -3.67 -11.43
N THR A 49 3.54 -3.19 -12.65
CA THR A 49 4.80 -3.13 -13.37
C THR A 49 5.63 -1.92 -12.90
N GLY A 50 6.83 -1.75 -13.46
CA GLY A 50 7.75 -0.66 -13.13
C GLY A 50 7.17 0.75 -13.02
N ALA A 51 5.94 0.98 -13.51
CA ALA A 51 5.22 2.24 -13.32
C ALA A 51 5.08 2.65 -11.85
N ALA A 52 4.95 1.70 -10.92
CA ALA A 52 4.87 1.99 -9.49
C ALA A 52 6.19 2.51 -8.89
N ALA A 53 7.32 2.21 -9.53
CA ALA A 53 8.66 2.67 -9.14
C ALA A 53 9.19 3.80 -10.04
N ALA A 54 8.42 4.26 -11.04
CA ALA A 54 8.85 5.24 -12.02
C ALA A 54 9.38 6.55 -11.39
N PHE A 55 8.83 6.96 -10.25
CA PHE A 55 9.28 8.14 -9.52
C PHE A 55 10.69 7.98 -8.92
N LEU A 56 11.16 6.74 -8.68
CA LEU A 56 12.48 6.42 -8.15
C LEU A 56 13.51 6.24 -9.28
N THR A 57 13.09 5.79 -10.46
CA THR A 57 14.01 5.45 -11.56
C THR A 57 14.99 6.58 -11.95
N PRO A 58 14.65 7.90 -11.88
CA PRO A 58 15.61 8.96 -12.16
C PRO A 58 16.84 9.00 -11.23
N TYR A 59 16.74 8.35 -10.07
CA TYR A 59 17.81 8.29 -9.07
C TYR A 59 18.61 6.98 -9.14
N LEU A 60 18.14 6.00 -9.90
CA LEU A 60 18.81 4.71 -10.07
C LEU A 60 19.85 4.78 -11.17
N ARG A 61 20.93 4.02 -11.02
CA ARG A 61 22.00 3.90 -12.01
C ARG A 61 22.51 2.46 -12.07
N PRO A 62 22.97 2.01 -13.24
CA PRO A 62 23.67 0.73 -13.34
C PRO A 62 24.81 0.62 -12.32
N GLY A 63 24.89 -0.52 -11.68
CA GLY A 63 25.92 -0.79 -10.66
C GLY A 63 25.49 -0.51 -9.22
N MET A 64 24.32 0.10 -8.98
CA MET A 64 23.76 0.29 -7.63
C MET A 64 23.24 -1.02 -7.05
N GLN A 65 23.55 -1.29 -5.78
CA GLN A 65 22.90 -2.35 -4.99
C GLN A 65 21.59 -1.83 -4.44
N LEU A 66 20.48 -2.50 -4.74
CA LEU A 66 19.13 -2.09 -4.36
C LEU A 66 18.47 -3.13 -3.47
N ILE A 67 17.78 -2.65 -2.43
CA ILE A 67 16.88 -3.49 -1.61
C ILE A 67 15.43 -3.09 -1.82
N ASP A 68 14.55 -4.08 -2.08
CA ASP A 68 13.10 -3.92 -2.15
C ASP A 68 12.46 -4.52 -0.91
N CYS A 69 11.97 -3.66 -0.02
CA CYS A 69 11.43 -4.01 1.29
C CYS A 69 9.93 -4.30 1.19
N GLY A 70 9.56 -5.58 1.36
CA GLY A 70 8.21 -6.07 1.12
C GLY A 70 7.96 -6.34 -0.36
N CYS A 71 8.88 -7.05 -1.00
CA CYS A 71 8.88 -7.30 -2.44
C CYS A 71 7.65 -8.11 -2.93
N GLY A 72 6.93 -8.80 -2.04
CA GLY A 72 5.80 -9.64 -2.39
C GLY A 72 6.16 -10.67 -3.48
N PRO A 73 5.33 -10.81 -4.53
CA PRO A 73 5.58 -11.75 -5.63
C PRO A 73 6.68 -11.29 -6.61
N GLY A 74 7.35 -10.15 -6.36
CA GLY A 74 8.57 -9.76 -7.05
C GLY A 74 8.40 -9.07 -8.40
N SER A 75 7.19 -8.69 -8.80
CA SER A 75 6.96 -8.07 -10.12
C SER A 75 7.68 -6.74 -10.29
N ILE A 76 7.59 -5.85 -9.29
CA ILE A 76 8.29 -4.56 -9.30
C ILE A 76 9.78 -4.77 -9.09
N THR A 77 10.18 -5.70 -8.22
CA THR A 77 11.56 -6.03 -7.93
C THR A 77 12.30 -6.50 -9.19
N ALA A 78 11.64 -7.31 -10.03
CA ALA A 78 12.18 -7.76 -11.31
C ALA A 78 12.39 -6.59 -12.29
N ASP A 79 11.44 -5.66 -12.36
CA ASP A 79 11.57 -4.46 -13.19
C ASP A 79 12.70 -3.54 -12.67
N LEU A 80 12.84 -3.38 -11.35
CA LEU A 80 13.94 -2.61 -10.74
C LEU A 80 15.31 -3.20 -11.03
N ALA A 81 15.41 -4.53 -11.18
CA ALA A 81 16.66 -5.21 -11.49
C ALA A 81 17.25 -4.78 -12.84
N GLU A 82 16.42 -4.43 -13.81
CA GLU A 82 16.86 -3.94 -15.11
C GLU A 82 17.60 -2.58 -14.99
N PHE A 83 17.12 -1.68 -14.11
CA PHE A 83 17.71 -0.34 -13.94
C PHE A 83 19.08 -0.35 -13.28
N VAL A 84 19.36 -1.33 -12.44
CA VAL A 84 20.61 -1.39 -11.66
C VAL A 84 21.58 -2.45 -12.18
N ALA A 85 21.22 -3.17 -13.23
CA ALA A 85 22.09 -4.18 -13.83
C ALA A 85 23.50 -3.61 -14.11
N PRO A 86 24.58 -4.37 -13.86
CA PRO A 86 24.62 -5.80 -13.49
C PRO A 86 24.55 -6.06 -11.98
N SER A 87 24.38 -5.03 -11.14
CA SER A 87 24.34 -5.19 -9.68
C SER A 87 23.06 -5.86 -9.18
N LEU A 88 23.16 -6.42 -7.98
CA LEU A 88 22.09 -7.22 -7.38
C LEU A 88 20.96 -6.34 -6.86
N VAL A 89 19.71 -6.77 -7.12
CA VAL A 89 18.55 -6.38 -6.35
C VAL A 89 18.22 -7.48 -5.35
N VAL A 90 18.00 -7.08 -4.10
CA VAL A 90 17.55 -7.97 -3.04
C VAL A 90 16.10 -7.65 -2.68
N GLY A 91 15.18 -8.56 -3.00
CA GLY A 91 13.81 -8.48 -2.52
C GLY A 91 13.70 -9.14 -1.13
N VAL A 92 13.15 -8.43 -0.16
CA VAL A 92 12.86 -9.01 1.16
C VAL A 92 11.37 -9.01 1.45
N ASP A 93 10.86 -10.11 1.98
CA ASP A 93 9.48 -10.22 2.46
C ASP A 93 9.43 -11.22 3.63
N ILE A 94 8.44 -11.08 4.48
CA ILE A 94 8.21 -12.03 5.57
C ILE A 94 7.39 -13.25 5.12
N ARG A 95 6.66 -13.12 4.03
CA ARG A 95 5.77 -14.14 3.49
C ARG A 95 6.52 -15.12 2.59
N GLN A 96 6.67 -16.35 3.05
CA GLN A 96 7.35 -17.42 2.28
C GLN A 96 6.66 -17.76 0.96
N ASP A 97 5.32 -17.73 0.93
CA ASP A 97 4.53 -17.97 -0.27
C ASP A 97 4.78 -16.92 -1.36
N ALA A 98 4.89 -15.64 -0.97
CA ALA A 98 5.24 -14.55 -1.87
C ALA A 98 6.67 -14.70 -2.42
N LEU A 99 7.62 -15.09 -1.57
CA LEU A 99 9.01 -15.31 -1.99
C LEU A 99 9.15 -16.50 -2.96
N VAL A 100 8.33 -17.54 -2.82
CA VAL A 100 8.28 -18.64 -3.80
C VAL A 100 7.83 -18.11 -5.17
N GLN A 101 6.78 -17.29 -5.19
CA GLN A 101 6.28 -16.66 -6.42
C GLN A 101 7.35 -15.75 -7.04
N ALA A 102 8.03 -14.92 -6.23
CA ALA A 102 9.07 -14.02 -6.71
C ALA A 102 10.24 -14.78 -7.35
N ARG A 103 10.65 -15.91 -6.77
CA ARG A 103 11.68 -16.79 -7.37
C ARG A 103 11.24 -17.40 -8.69
N SER A 104 9.96 -17.81 -8.80
CA SER A 104 9.40 -18.33 -10.04
C SER A 104 9.40 -17.25 -11.12
N LEU A 105 8.89 -16.08 -10.80
CA LEU A 105 8.84 -14.94 -11.70
C LEU A 105 10.23 -14.53 -12.20
N ALA A 106 11.24 -14.49 -11.32
CA ALA A 106 12.60 -14.15 -11.70
C ALA A 106 13.16 -15.14 -12.73
N ARG A 107 12.89 -16.45 -12.56
CA ARG A 107 13.28 -17.48 -13.53
C ARG A 107 12.52 -17.38 -14.85
N GLU A 108 11.21 -17.17 -14.78
CA GLU A 108 10.34 -17.03 -15.96
C GLU A 108 10.72 -15.83 -16.83
N ARG A 109 11.20 -14.74 -16.20
CA ARG A 109 11.64 -13.50 -16.87
C ARG A 109 13.15 -13.45 -17.15
N ASP A 110 13.90 -14.51 -16.82
CA ASP A 110 15.36 -14.58 -16.94
C ASP A 110 16.12 -13.41 -16.26
N VAL A 111 15.64 -13.01 -15.08
CA VAL A 111 16.25 -11.93 -14.29
C VAL A 111 17.37 -12.50 -13.43
N ALA A 112 18.62 -12.42 -13.92
CA ALA A 112 19.78 -13.04 -13.29
C ALA A 112 20.29 -12.28 -12.05
N ASN A 113 20.04 -10.98 -11.94
CA ASN A 113 20.52 -10.12 -10.87
C ASN A 113 19.48 -9.84 -9.78
N LEU A 114 18.61 -10.80 -9.49
CA LEU A 114 17.59 -10.72 -8.44
C LEU A 114 17.77 -11.85 -7.45
N ALA A 115 17.87 -11.52 -6.16
CA ALA A 115 17.80 -12.46 -5.05
C ALA A 115 16.61 -12.13 -4.15
N VAL A 116 15.97 -13.17 -3.56
CA VAL A 116 14.89 -12.95 -2.59
C VAL A 116 15.18 -13.66 -1.28
N VAL A 117 14.97 -12.94 -0.18
CA VAL A 117 15.33 -13.35 1.18
C VAL A 117 14.14 -13.16 2.12
N SER A 118 13.90 -14.15 2.98
CA SER A 118 12.94 -13.98 4.07
C SER A 118 13.56 -13.13 5.17
N ALA A 119 12.98 -11.95 5.40
CA ALA A 119 13.48 -11.05 6.44
C ALA A 119 12.35 -10.20 7.03
N ASN A 120 12.55 -9.79 8.28
CA ASN A 120 11.69 -8.83 8.96
C ASN A 120 12.20 -7.41 8.68
N ILE A 121 11.31 -6.55 8.22
CA ILE A 121 11.62 -5.15 7.89
C ILE A 121 12.12 -4.33 9.08
N TYR A 122 11.79 -4.76 10.31
CA TYR A 122 12.27 -4.13 11.54
C TYR A 122 13.69 -4.57 11.95
N SER A 123 14.25 -5.60 11.31
CA SER A 123 15.58 -6.13 11.58
C SER A 123 16.14 -6.80 10.33
N LEU A 124 16.62 -6.00 9.41
CA LEU A 124 17.17 -6.46 8.14
C LEU A 124 18.54 -7.12 8.35
N PRO A 125 18.81 -8.32 7.76
CA PRO A 125 20.05 -9.06 8.00
C PRO A 125 21.24 -8.50 7.19
N TYR A 126 21.38 -7.16 7.16
CA TYR A 126 22.42 -6.46 6.42
C TYR A 126 23.14 -5.45 7.30
N ALA A 127 24.41 -5.23 7.02
CA ALA A 127 25.20 -4.19 7.66
C ALA A 127 24.66 -2.79 7.33
N GLY A 128 24.95 -1.81 8.18
CA GLY A 128 24.67 -0.42 7.86
C GLY A 128 25.44 0.02 6.61
N GLY A 129 24.77 0.75 5.71
CA GLY A 129 25.39 1.23 4.48
C GLY A 129 25.65 0.13 3.43
N ALA A 130 24.86 -0.94 3.43
CA ALA A 130 25.03 -2.03 2.45
C ALA A 130 24.45 -1.71 1.07
N PHE A 131 23.48 -0.79 0.97
CA PHE A 131 22.73 -0.53 -0.25
C PHE A 131 22.85 0.92 -0.72
N ASP A 132 22.86 1.11 -2.04
CA ASP A 132 22.87 2.41 -2.73
C ASP A 132 21.45 2.94 -2.95
N ALA A 133 20.44 2.06 -2.95
CA ALA A 133 19.05 2.45 -3.06
C ALA A 133 18.15 1.47 -2.30
N ALA A 134 17.00 1.98 -1.84
CA ALA A 134 15.95 1.15 -1.29
C ALA A 134 14.59 1.52 -1.88
N PHE A 135 13.68 0.55 -1.89
CA PHE A 135 12.32 0.73 -2.35
C PHE A 135 11.34 0.02 -1.42
N ALA A 136 10.11 0.53 -1.32
CA ALA A 136 9.00 -0.16 -0.69
C ALA A 136 7.69 0.25 -1.38
N CYS A 137 6.82 -0.70 -1.66
CA CYS A 137 5.52 -0.42 -2.27
C CYS A 137 4.39 -1.16 -1.54
N ALA A 138 3.40 -0.43 -1.05
CA ALA A 138 2.23 -0.94 -0.34
C ALA A 138 2.59 -1.81 0.88
N VAL A 139 3.60 -1.41 1.64
CA VAL A 139 4.12 -2.11 2.82
C VAL A 139 3.83 -1.32 4.09
N ILE A 140 4.20 -0.04 4.11
CA ILE A 140 4.21 0.79 5.32
C ILE A 140 2.82 0.91 5.94
N GLN A 141 1.78 0.94 5.11
CA GLN A 141 0.38 0.94 5.54
C GLN A 141 -0.03 -0.28 6.38
N HIS A 142 0.76 -1.34 6.39
CA HIS A 142 0.50 -2.59 7.10
C HIS A 142 1.33 -2.74 8.39
N LEU A 143 2.21 -1.79 8.67
CA LEU A 143 3.13 -1.86 9.80
C LEU A 143 2.54 -1.20 11.05
N SER A 144 2.77 -1.81 12.20
CA SER A 144 2.38 -1.27 13.51
C SER A 144 3.27 -0.10 13.94
N ASP A 145 4.56 -0.13 13.58
CA ASP A 145 5.55 0.91 13.86
C ASP A 145 6.29 1.31 12.58
N PRO A 146 5.67 2.10 11.70
CA PRO A 146 6.28 2.47 10.43
C PRO A 146 7.58 3.26 10.59
N VAL A 147 7.71 4.07 11.65
CA VAL A 147 8.92 4.86 11.90
C VAL A 147 10.11 3.96 12.20
N ALA A 148 9.92 2.93 13.03
CA ALA A 148 10.99 1.96 13.33
C ALA A 148 11.42 1.18 12.08
N ALA A 149 10.49 0.75 11.23
CA ALA A 149 10.82 0.08 9.98
C ALA A 149 11.58 1.00 9.01
N LEU A 150 11.14 2.24 8.88
CA LEU A 150 11.82 3.24 8.04
C LEU A 150 13.22 3.59 8.55
N ALA A 151 13.41 3.64 9.88
CA ALA A 151 14.72 3.84 10.49
C ALA A 151 15.67 2.66 10.18
N GLU A 152 15.14 1.43 10.17
CA GLU A 152 15.91 0.24 9.81
C GLU A 152 16.27 0.22 8.31
N ILE A 153 15.35 0.61 7.42
CA ILE A 153 15.65 0.80 5.99
C ILE A 153 16.76 1.86 5.82
N ARG A 154 16.63 3.00 6.52
CA ARG A 154 17.66 4.03 6.50
C ARG A 154 19.02 3.52 6.99
N ARG A 155 19.05 2.68 8.01
CA ARG A 155 20.30 2.10 8.55
C ARG A 155 21.08 1.31 7.50
N VAL A 156 20.38 0.53 6.68
CA VAL A 156 21.03 -0.29 5.64
C VAL A 156 21.42 0.48 4.38
N LEU A 157 20.91 1.70 4.20
CA LEU A 157 21.32 2.61 3.13
C LEU A 157 22.68 3.26 3.43
N LYS A 158 23.47 3.48 2.42
CA LYS A 158 24.63 4.36 2.50
C LYS A 158 24.19 5.79 2.76
N ARG A 159 25.01 6.55 3.46
CA ARG A 159 24.69 7.94 3.80
C ARG A 159 24.53 8.80 2.54
N GLY A 160 23.40 9.48 2.45
CA GLY A 160 23.03 10.34 1.32
C GLY A 160 22.37 9.61 0.16
N ASP A 161 22.23 8.29 0.25
CA ASP A 161 21.57 7.47 -0.77
C ASP A 161 20.05 7.44 -0.61
N VAL A 162 19.36 6.95 -1.63
CA VAL A 162 17.94 7.20 -1.87
C VAL A 162 17.04 6.05 -1.43
N PHE A 163 15.93 6.39 -0.80
CA PHE A 163 14.81 5.51 -0.55
C PHE A 163 13.56 6.02 -1.25
N GLY A 164 12.93 5.19 -2.06
CA GLY A 164 11.63 5.45 -2.69
C GLY A 164 10.52 4.66 -2.02
N ILE A 165 9.44 5.35 -1.67
CA ILE A 165 8.25 4.71 -1.11
C ILE A 165 7.02 5.06 -1.94
N ALA A 166 6.24 4.04 -2.34
CA ALA A 166 4.92 4.18 -2.94
C ALA A 166 3.88 3.50 -2.04
N ASP A 167 2.93 4.27 -1.54
CA ASP A 167 1.86 3.72 -0.73
C ASP A 167 0.51 4.32 -1.14
N GLY A 168 -0.53 3.51 -1.17
CA GLY A 168 -1.80 3.85 -1.79
C GLY A 168 -3.01 3.71 -0.87
N SER A 169 -2.82 3.70 0.45
CA SER A 169 -3.93 3.63 1.38
C SER A 169 -4.63 4.98 1.50
N SER A 170 -5.49 5.30 0.54
CA SER A 170 -6.41 6.45 0.63
C SER A 170 -7.85 5.95 0.70
N PRO A 171 -8.69 6.48 1.59
CA PRO A 171 -10.13 6.24 1.57
C PRO A 171 -10.81 6.89 0.37
N ILE A 172 -10.12 7.86 -0.28
CA ILE A 172 -10.66 8.61 -1.40
C ILE A 172 -10.57 7.75 -2.66
N THR A 173 -11.71 7.51 -3.27
CA THR A 173 -11.83 6.86 -4.58
C THR A 173 -12.83 7.64 -5.43
N PHE A 174 -12.55 7.73 -6.72
CA PHE A 174 -13.46 8.29 -7.71
C PHE A 174 -14.01 7.14 -8.54
N ARG A 175 -15.33 7.05 -8.64
CA ARG A 175 -16.01 5.99 -9.36
C ARG A 175 -17.19 6.56 -10.13
N TYR A 176 -17.36 6.10 -11.37
CA TYR A 176 -18.51 6.40 -12.20
C TYR A 176 -18.90 5.14 -12.99
N PRO A 177 -20.19 4.88 -13.22
CA PRO A 177 -21.32 5.44 -12.48
C PRO A 177 -21.29 5.03 -11.00
N THR A 178 -21.98 5.80 -10.17
CA THR A 178 -22.09 5.48 -8.74
C THR A 178 -23.54 5.37 -8.30
N ASN A 179 -23.75 4.66 -7.20
CA ASN A 179 -25.05 4.52 -6.54
C ASN A 179 -24.89 4.34 -5.03
N ARG A 180 -25.99 4.30 -4.29
CA ARG A 180 -25.99 4.19 -2.82
C ARG A 180 -25.21 2.96 -2.29
N TRP A 181 -25.20 1.84 -3.03
CA TRP A 181 -24.57 0.61 -2.58
C TRP A 181 -23.05 0.65 -2.79
N LEU A 182 -22.61 1.26 -3.86
CA LEU A 182 -21.18 1.53 -4.10
C LEU A 182 -20.63 2.53 -3.08
N LEU A 183 -21.41 3.55 -2.71
CA LEU A 183 -21.03 4.49 -1.63
C LEU A 183 -21.00 3.77 -0.27
N LYS A 184 -21.95 2.87 -0.01
CA LYS A 184 -21.97 2.05 1.22
C LYS A 184 -20.74 1.14 1.29
N TRP A 185 -20.30 0.58 0.16
CA TRP A 185 -19.06 -0.18 0.08
C TRP A 185 -17.85 0.67 0.45
N ASP A 186 -17.75 1.88 -0.07
CA ASP A 186 -16.63 2.77 0.25
C ASP A 186 -16.63 3.17 1.75
N GLU A 187 -17.81 3.35 2.36
CA GLU A 187 -17.97 3.55 3.80
C GLU A 187 -17.43 2.35 4.62
N ILE A 188 -17.81 1.13 4.24
CA ILE A 188 -17.33 -0.11 4.90
C ILE A 188 -15.80 -0.19 4.81
N ARG A 189 -15.22 0.10 3.64
CA ARG A 189 -13.76 0.11 3.45
C ARG A 189 -13.06 1.17 4.30
N ALA A 190 -13.67 2.32 4.48
CA ALA A 190 -13.12 3.37 5.35
C ALA A 190 -13.14 2.94 6.83
N ARG A 191 -14.20 2.27 7.26
CA ARG A 191 -14.34 1.75 8.64
C ARG A 191 -13.39 0.59 8.95
N GLU A 192 -12.94 -0.17 7.96
CA GLU A 192 -11.98 -1.27 8.15
C GLU A 192 -10.62 -0.78 8.69
N ARG A 193 -10.21 0.44 8.39
CA ARG A 193 -8.85 0.95 8.69
C ARG A 193 -8.41 0.77 10.13
N PRO A 194 -9.21 1.12 11.16
CA PRO A 194 -8.83 0.91 12.56
C PRO A 194 -8.62 -0.56 12.95
N TYR A 195 -9.19 -1.49 12.18
CA TYR A 195 -9.08 -2.94 12.41
C TYR A 195 -7.92 -3.59 11.66
N ARG A 196 -7.26 -2.85 10.79
CA ARG A 196 -5.97 -3.26 10.22
C ARG A 196 -4.89 -3.07 11.28
N THR A 197 -3.77 -3.69 11.10
CA THR A 197 -2.63 -3.63 11.99
C THR A 197 -2.30 -2.19 12.45
N GLY A 198 -2.51 -1.87 13.72
CA GLY A 198 -2.02 -0.67 14.36
C GLY A 198 -2.56 0.65 13.81
N ARG A 199 -1.77 1.72 13.92
CA ARG A 199 -2.01 3.02 13.29
C ARG A 199 -1.57 2.93 11.83
N PRO A 200 -2.49 2.78 10.87
CA PRO A 200 -2.09 2.74 9.48
C PRO A 200 -1.48 4.10 9.13
N ALA A 201 -0.27 4.09 8.61
CA ALA A 201 0.32 5.27 8.03
C ALA A 201 -0.60 5.78 6.91
N GLU A 202 -1.07 6.99 7.06
CA GLU A 202 -1.76 7.67 5.98
C GLU A 202 -0.76 7.88 4.85
N ALA A 203 -1.17 7.58 3.62
CA ALA A 203 -0.31 7.84 2.47
C ALA A 203 0.08 9.34 2.38
N LEU A 204 -0.70 10.23 2.98
CA LEU A 204 -0.39 11.66 3.11
C LEU A 204 0.74 11.94 4.12
N GLU A 205 1.01 11.03 5.05
CA GLU A 205 2.01 11.21 6.12
C GLU A 205 3.42 10.71 5.73
N LEU A 206 3.61 10.13 4.53
CA LEU A 206 4.88 9.50 4.12
C LEU A 206 6.11 10.39 4.38
N ARG A 207 6.02 11.69 4.07
CA ARG A 207 7.12 12.62 4.34
C ARG A 207 7.38 12.83 5.83
N THR A 208 6.32 12.88 6.63
CA THR A 208 6.43 13.02 8.10
C THR A 208 7.11 11.79 8.68
N LEU A 209 6.68 10.60 8.29
CA LEU A 209 7.27 9.34 8.73
C LEU A 209 8.75 9.22 8.35
N LEU A 210 9.12 9.62 7.12
CA LEU A 210 10.52 9.65 6.69
C LEU A 210 11.36 10.61 7.55
N ARG A 211 10.84 11.79 7.89
CA ARG A 211 11.54 12.76 8.76
C ARG A 211 11.70 12.22 10.17
N GLU A 212 10.66 11.61 10.74
CA GLU A 212 10.69 10.99 12.07
C GLU A 212 11.67 9.82 12.11
N ALA A 213 11.81 9.06 11.02
CA ALA A 213 12.81 8.01 10.86
C ALA A 213 14.24 8.53 10.60
N GLY A 214 14.44 9.85 10.53
CA GLY A 214 15.73 10.51 10.45
C GLY A 214 16.31 10.68 9.05
N PHE A 215 15.50 10.54 7.99
CA PHE A 215 15.95 10.91 6.63
C PHE A 215 16.24 12.41 6.55
N SER A 216 17.40 12.77 5.98
CA SER A 216 17.95 14.12 6.00
C SER A 216 17.19 15.08 5.07
N ARG A 217 16.69 14.57 3.94
CA ARG A 217 15.87 15.28 2.95
C ARG A 217 14.70 14.40 2.56
N THR A 218 13.55 15.02 2.32
CA THR A 218 12.34 14.28 1.89
C THR A 218 11.57 15.06 0.83
N GLU A 219 11.13 14.38 -0.20
CA GLU A 219 10.22 14.88 -1.23
C GLU A 219 8.97 14.01 -1.27
N GLY A 220 7.84 14.58 -1.65
CA GLY A 220 6.59 13.84 -1.75
C GLY A 220 5.82 14.27 -3.00
N SER A 221 5.14 13.33 -3.61
CA SER A 221 4.28 13.55 -4.76
C SER A 221 2.98 12.77 -4.62
N GLY A 222 1.93 13.29 -5.24
CA GLY A 222 0.66 12.61 -5.38
C GLY A 222 0.21 12.66 -6.82
N THR A 223 -0.27 11.53 -7.32
CA THR A 223 -0.87 11.40 -8.64
C THR A 223 -2.25 10.79 -8.52
N LEU A 224 -3.12 11.06 -9.47
CA LEU A 224 -4.36 10.32 -9.61
C LEU A 224 -4.07 9.14 -10.53
N ALA A 225 -3.95 7.95 -9.94
CA ALA A 225 -3.91 6.72 -10.71
C ALA A 225 -5.32 6.43 -11.21
N SER A 226 -5.56 6.66 -12.49
CA SER A 226 -6.79 6.29 -13.16
C SER A 226 -6.56 4.98 -13.91
N GLU A 227 -7.45 4.05 -13.69
CA GLU A 227 -7.60 2.85 -14.50
C GLU A 227 -8.37 3.24 -15.79
N ALA A 228 -7.77 4.12 -16.59
CA ALA A 228 -8.34 4.62 -17.84
C ALA A 228 -7.32 4.41 -18.96
N GLY A 229 -7.41 3.30 -19.62
CA GLY A 229 -6.71 2.99 -20.86
C GLY A 229 -7.60 3.18 -22.11
N PRO A 230 -7.11 2.98 -23.33
CA PRO A 230 -7.93 3.00 -24.55
C PRO A 230 -9.06 1.95 -24.50
N PRO A 231 -10.14 2.09 -25.28
CA PRO A 231 -11.42 1.40 -25.10
C PRO A 231 -11.39 -0.11 -24.87
N ALA A 232 -10.39 -0.82 -25.38
CA ALA A 232 -10.27 -2.27 -25.22
C ALA A 232 -9.61 -2.69 -23.87
N GLY A 233 -8.80 -1.84 -23.24
CA GLY A 233 -8.11 -2.14 -21.97
C GLY A 233 -8.88 -1.72 -20.72
N ILE A 234 -9.65 -0.64 -20.78
CA ILE A 234 -10.39 -0.06 -19.66
C ILE A 234 -11.37 -1.06 -19.05
N ALA A 235 -12.13 -1.75 -19.87
CA ALA A 235 -13.15 -2.71 -19.43
C ALA A 235 -12.53 -3.86 -18.62
N GLU A 236 -11.32 -4.31 -18.95
CA GLU A 236 -10.64 -5.38 -18.22
C GLU A 236 -10.09 -4.91 -16.87
N GLU A 237 -9.53 -3.70 -16.82
CA GLU A 237 -8.98 -3.12 -15.58
C GLU A 237 -10.09 -2.80 -14.58
N VAL A 238 -11.20 -2.20 -15.01
CA VAL A 238 -12.35 -1.94 -14.15
C VAL A 238 -12.99 -3.23 -13.64
N ARG A 239 -13.12 -4.25 -14.51
CA ARG A 239 -13.60 -5.59 -14.09
C ARG A 239 -12.69 -6.20 -13.03
N ALA A 240 -11.36 -6.05 -13.17
CA ALA A 240 -10.43 -6.55 -12.18
C ALA A 240 -10.53 -5.79 -10.85
N VAL A 241 -10.76 -4.48 -10.88
CA VAL A 241 -11.05 -3.70 -9.66
C VAL A 241 -12.34 -4.17 -9.04
N ALA A 242 -13.42 -4.34 -9.81
CA ALA A 242 -14.71 -4.87 -9.32
C ALA A 242 -14.54 -6.26 -8.70
N LYS A 243 -13.83 -7.16 -9.38
CA LYS A 243 -13.51 -8.50 -8.87
C LYS A 243 -12.72 -8.44 -7.56
N SER A 244 -11.73 -7.58 -7.45
CA SER A 244 -10.95 -7.41 -6.22
C SER A 244 -11.81 -6.94 -5.05
N HIS A 245 -12.76 -6.06 -5.32
CA HIS A 245 -13.73 -5.59 -4.31
C HIS A 245 -14.71 -6.70 -3.90
N LEU A 246 -15.18 -7.52 -4.85
CA LEU A 246 -16.06 -8.66 -4.57
C LEU A 246 -15.37 -9.73 -3.71
N ILE A 247 -14.10 -10.04 -3.98
CA ILE A 247 -13.30 -10.95 -3.16
C ILE A 247 -13.24 -10.43 -1.72
N ARG A 248 -12.95 -9.15 -1.52
CA ARG A 248 -12.90 -8.56 -0.17
C ARG A 248 -14.28 -8.54 0.51
N LEU A 249 -15.33 -8.23 -0.25
CA LEU A 249 -16.71 -8.21 0.27
C LEU A 249 -17.16 -9.61 0.71
N ARG A 250 -16.84 -10.65 -0.03
CA ARG A 250 -17.15 -12.05 0.29
C ARG A 250 -16.19 -12.69 1.29
N GLY A 251 -15.06 -12.08 1.53
CA GLY A 251 -14.01 -12.52 2.44
C GLY A 251 -14.09 -11.86 3.83
N LEU A 252 -12.90 -11.64 4.41
CA LEU A 252 -12.75 -11.15 5.79
C LEU A 252 -13.43 -9.80 6.04
N LEU A 253 -13.43 -8.89 5.06
CA LEU A 253 -14.04 -7.56 5.26
C LEU A 253 -15.55 -7.63 5.36
N GLY A 254 -16.20 -8.45 4.54
CA GLY A 254 -17.65 -8.65 4.65
C GLY A 254 -18.05 -9.33 5.96
N ALA A 255 -17.29 -10.35 6.39
CA ALA A 255 -17.49 -11.01 7.67
C ALA A 255 -17.32 -10.01 8.85
N LEU A 256 -16.30 -9.18 8.81
CA LEU A 256 -16.08 -8.11 9.80
C LEU A 256 -17.25 -7.11 9.80
N ALA A 257 -17.68 -6.66 8.63
CA ALA A 257 -18.76 -5.69 8.50
C ALA A 257 -20.10 -6.21 9.08
N LEU A 258 -20.38 -7.50 8.89
CA LEU A 258 -21.54 -8.17 9.53
C LEU A 258 -21.37 -8.25 11.04
N ALA A 259 -20.21 -8.71 11.52
CA ALA A 259 -19.96 -8.87 12.96
C ALA A 259 -20.03 -7.52 13.71
N GLN A 260 -19.63 -6.44 13.06
CA GLN A 260 -19.68 -5.07 13.60
C GLN A 260 -21.01 -4.37 13.32
N SER A 261 -21.98 -5.03 12.69
CA SER A 261 -23.29 -4.48 12.32
C SER A 261 -23.19 -3.21 11.44
N TRP A 262 -22.15 -3.08 10.63
CA TRP A 262 -22.02 -1.99 9.65
C TRP A 262 -22.94 -2.18 8.46
N VAL A 263 -23.34 -3.43 8.22
CA VAL A 263 -24.15 -3.85 7.10
C VAL A 263 -24.99 -5.08 7.48
N ARG A 264 -26.17 -5.22 6.90
CA ARG A 264 -27.00 -6.42 7.00
C ARG A 264 -26.68 -7.41 5.87
N PRO A 265 -27.02 -8.71 6.04
CA PRO A 265 -26.78 -9.71 4.99
C PRO A 265 -27.40 -9.35 3.64
N ASP A 266 -28.66 -8.84 3.63
CA ASP A 266 -29.33 -8.42 2.40
C ASP A 266 -28.66 -7.22 1.72
N GLU A 267 -28.02 -6.36 2.49
CA GLU A 267 -27.26 -5.22 1.95
C GLU A 267 -25.93 -5.65 1.34
N LEU A 268 -25.27 -6.71 1.89
CA LEU A 268 -24.05 -7.26 1.27
C LEU A 268 -24.33 -7.79 -0.14
N GLU A 269 -25.42 -8.50 -0.34
CA GLU A 269 -25.81 -8.99 -1.66
C GLU A 269 -26.06 -7.82 -2.63
N ARG A 270 -26.75 -6.78 -2.19
CA ARG A 270 -26.99 -5.58 -3.01
C ARG A 270 -25.71 -4.84 -3.35
N ILE A 271 -24.71 -4.83 -2.44
CA ILE A 271 -23.39 -4.27 -2.71
C ILE A 271 -22.66 -5.14 -3.75
N ALA A 272 -22.75 -6.49 -3.62
CA ALA A 272 -22.15 -7.41 -4.58
C ALA A 272 -22.73 -7.22 -5.99
N ASP A 273 -24.06 -7.12 -6.10
CA ASP A 273 -24.76 -6.85 -7.35
C ASP A 273 -24.32 -5.51 -7.97
N ALA A 274 -24.24 -4.46 -7.12
CA ALA A 274 -23.82 -3.14 -7.56
C ALA A 274 -22.36 -3.11 -8.04
N LEU A 275 -21.45 -3.82 -7.38
CA LEU A 275 -20.06 -3.97 -7.80
C LEU A 275 -19.93 -4.73 -9.12
N THR A 276 -20.73 -5.80 -9.29
CA THR A 276 -20.79 -6.58 -10.53
C THR A 276 -21.30 -5.74 -11.69
N ALA A 277 -22.44 -5.08 -11.51
CA ALA A 277 -23.04 -4.22 -12.52
C ALA A 277 -22.11 -3.04 -12.89
N TRP A 278 -21.41 -2.46 -11.93
CA TRP A 278 -20.45 -1.42 -12.19
C TRP A 278 -19.25 -1.94 -12.99
N GLY A 279 -18.73 -3.14 -12.67
CA GLY A 279 -17.62 -3.74 -13.40
C GLY A 279 -17.93 -4.03 -14.88
N GLU A 280 -19.22 -4.19 -15.23
CA GLU A 280 -19.70 -4.44 -16.60
C GLU A 280 -20.23 -3.18 -17.31
N ALA A 281 -20.31 -2.04 -16.61
CA ALA A 281 -20.82 -0.82 -17.20
C ALA A 281 -19.85 -0.28 -18.29
N PRO A 282 -20.34 0.06 -19.49
CA PRO A 282 -19.48 0.46 -20.60
C PRO A 282 -18.77 1.80 -20.38
N ASP A 283 -19.28 2.62 -19.48
CA ASP A 283 -18.78 3.92 -19.07
C ASP A 283 -18.15 3.90 -17.67
N ALA A 284 -17.86 2.69 -17.17
CA ALA A 284 -17.25 2.54 -15.85
C ALA A 284 -15.86 3.19 -15.79
N PHE A 285 -15.67 3.98 -14.74
CA PHE A 285 -14.44 4.67 -14.45
C PHE A 285 -14.05 4.46 -12.98
N TYR A 286 -12.77 4.28 -12.72
CA TYR A 286 -12.21 4.21 -11.39
C TYR A 286 -10.89 4.98 -11.32
N ALA A 287 -10.76 5.81 -10.32
CA ALA A 287 -9.48 6.44 -10.01
C ALA A 287 -9.27 6.55 -8.51
N ARG A 288 -8.01 6.52 -8.10
CA ARG A 288 -7.59 6.67 -6.72
C ARG A 288 -6.30 7.48 -6.63
N PRO A 289 -6.12 8.27 -5.58
CA PRO A 289 -4.83 8.89 -5.30
C PRO A 289 -3.75 7.82 -5.08
N ALA A 290 -2.60 8.01 -5.68
CA ALA A 290 -1.37 7.29 -5.41
C ALA A 290 -0.35 8.28 -4.87
N PHE A 291 0.25 7.96 -3.74
CA PHE A 291 1.21 8.81 -3.07
C PHE A 291 2.59 8.17 -3.08
N THR A 292 3.58 8.98 -3.34
CA THR A 292 4.98 8.57 -3.33
C THR A 292 5.80 9.56 -2.51
N ALA A 293 6.88 9.07 -1.93
CA ALA A 293 7.86 9.94 -1.32
C ALA A 293 9.27 9.40 -1.57
N ILE A 294 10.23 10.31 -1.54
CA ILE A 294 11.65 10.01 -1.59
C ILE A 294 12.29 10.56 -0.32
N GLY A 295 13.16 9.76 0.28
CA GLY A 295 14.02 10.14 1.40
C GLY A 295 15.47 9.90 1.10
N TRP A 296 16.36 10.75 1.59
CA TRP A 296 17.83 10.58 1.52
C TRP A 296 18.37 10.27 2.91
N ALA A 297 19.10 9.14 3.05
CA ALA A 297 19.61 8.61 4.31
C ALA A 297 20.67 9.47 5.01
#